data_becd363347b05ee22fcc2dcb59e85391
#
_entry.id   becd363347b05ee22fcc2dcb59e85391
#
_cell.length_a   1.000
_cell.length_b   1.000
_cell.length_c   1.000
_cell.angle_alpha   90.00
_cell.angle_beta   90.00
_cell.angle_gamma   90.00
#
_symmetry.space_group_name_H-M   'P 1'
#
loop_
_entity.id
_entity.type
_entity.pdbx_description
1 polymer ?
#
loop_
_entity_poly.entity_id
_entity_poly.type
_entity_poly.pdbx_seq_one_letter_code
_entity_poly.pdbx_strand_id
1 'polypeptide(L)'
;LHRVDRRQRQMCIRDRSKMGKEFIQLTGNDDNAFEFNKRGGVGTISVTANIAPKLCSDFQKLSVSNDQNDISEADKLDKILQPVHSAMFIESNPSPVKYAAKLMSLCDDAVRLPLVKTSESAKPTIKKALETAKLI
;
A
#
# COMPACT_ATOMS: atom_id res chain seq x y z
N LEU A 1 6.63 -14.64 -1.60
CA LEU A 1 5.86 -13.50 -2.17
C LEU A 1 5.05 -13.94 -3.39
N HIS A 2 5.65 -14.47 -4.46
CA HIS A 2 4.94 -14.84 -5.70
C HIS A 2 3.77 -15.86 -5.56
N ARG A 3 3.74 -16.67 -4.52
CA ARG A 3 2.70 -17.71 -4.34
C ARG A 3 1.42 -17.17 -3.69
N VAL A 4 1.55 -16.18 -2.81
CA VAL A 4 0.42 -15.51 -2.15
C VAL A 4 -0.30 -14.61 -3.15
N ASP A 5 0.44 -13.82 -3.94
CA ASP A 5 -0.11 -12.93 -4.95
C ASP A 5 -0.89 -13.66 -6.03
N ARG A 6 -0.44 -14.84 -6.47
CA ARG A 6 -1.19 -15.67 -7.44
C ARG A 6 -2.51 -16.17 -6.85
N ARG A 7 -2.55 -16.60 -5.60
CA ARG A 7 -3.78 -17.09 -4.94
C ARG A 7 -4.79 -15.96 -4.76
N GLN A 8 -4.37 -14.81 -4.24
CA GLN A 8 -5.24 -13.64 -4.10
C GLN A 8 -5.78 -13.17 -5.45
N ARG A 9 -4.91 -13.09 -6.46
CA ARG A 9 -5.29 -12.71 -7.82
C ARG A 9 -6.33 -13.66 -8.43
N GLN A 10 -6.18 -14.96 -8.27
CA GLN A 10 -7.16 -15.95 -8.75
C GLN A 10 -8.47 -15.90 -7.95
N MET A 11 -8.41 -15.68 -6.64
CA MET A 11 -9.60 -15.51 -5.81
C MET A 11 -10.43 -14.31 -6.26
N CYS A 12 -9.83 -13.14 -6.44
CA CYS A 12 -10.55 -11.93 -6.85
C CYS A 12 -11.23 -12.09 -8.22
N ILE A 13 -10.56 -12.68 -9.21
CA ILE A 13 -11.15 -12.96 -10.53
C ILE A 13 -12.31 -13.95 -10.41
N ARG A 14 -12.13 -15.01 -9.63
CA ARG A 14 -13.17 -16.03 -9.39
C ARG A 14 -14.37 -15.46 -8.65
N ASP A 15 -14.12 -14.63 -7.64
CA ASP A 15 -15.18 -14.02 -6.83
C ASP A 15 -16.02 -13.06 -7.69
N ARG A 16 -15.39 -12.22 -8.51
CA ARG A 16 -16.08 -11.32 -9.43
C ARG A 16 -16.92 -12.09 -10.47
N SER A 17 -16.41 -13.22 -10.97
CA SER A 17 -17.16 -14.05 -11.92
C SER A 17 -18.40 -14.72 -11.30
N LYS A 18 -18.35 -14.98 -10.00
CA LYS A 18 -19.46 -15.63 -9.26
C LYS A 18 -20.44 -14.64 -8.66
N MET A 19 -19.95 -13.51 -8.14
CA MET A 19 -20.74 -12.52 -7.41
C MET A 19 -21.31 -11.42 -8.29
N GLY A 20 -20.84 -11.32 -9.55
CA GLY A 20 -21.26 -10.29 -10.48
C GLY A 20 -20.46 -8.97 -10.35
N LYS A 21 -20.75 -8.05 -11.29
CA LYS A 21 -20.00 -6.78 -11.43
C LYS A 21 -20.29 -5.79 -10.30
N GLU A 22 -21.43 -5.88 -9.68
CA GLU A 22 -21.88 -5.00 -8.59
C GLU A 22 -21.21 -5.34 -7.24
N PHE A 23 -20.53 -6.47 -7.17
CA PHE A 23 -19.81 -6.88 -5.95
C PHE A 23 -18.55 -6.03 -5.77
N ILE A 24 -18.52 -5.23 -4.71
CA ILE A 24 -17.40 -4.35 -4.35
C ILE A 24 -16.23 -5.19 -3.84
N GLN A 25 -15.09 -5.08 -4.52
CA GLN A 25 -13.85 -5.76 -4.13
C GLN A 25 -12.78 -4.76 -3.74
N LEU A 26 -12.19 -4.96 -2.54
CA LEU A 26 -11.07 -4.22 -2.03
C LEU A 26 -9.87 -5.15 -1.83
N THR A 27 -8.65 -4.66 -2.07
CA THR A 27 -7.44 -5.38 -1.66
C THR A 27 -6.97 -4.92 -0.28
N GLY A 28 -6.36 -5.83 0.47
CA GLY A 28 -5.66 -5.49 1.72
C GLY A 28 -4.15 -5.26 1.53
N ASN A 29 -3.66 -5.36 0.28
CA ASN A 29 -2.24 -5.25 -0.04
C ASN A 29 -1.98 -4.02 -0.90
N ASP A 30 -1.22 -3.08 -0.37
CA ASP A 30 -0.83 -1.85 -1.06
C ASP A 30 -0.02 -2.13 -2.34
N ASP A 31 0.92 -3.06 -2.28
CA ASP A 31 1.87 -3.38 -3.34
C ASP A 31 1.25 -3.93 -4.62
N ASN A 32 0.04 -4.51 -4.54
CA ASN A 32 -0.66 -5.05 -5.71
C ASN A 32 -1.90 -4.23 -6.13
N ALA A 33 -2.13 -3.09 -5.49
CA ALA A 33 -3.34 -2.29 -5.66
C ALA A 33 -3.55 -1.84 -7.12
N PHE A 34 -2.49 -1.47 -7.84
CA PHE A 34 -2.58 -1.04 -9.24
C PHE A 34 -3.11 -2.15 -10.15
N GLU A 35 -2.51 -3.33 -10.09
CA GLU A 35 -2.97 -4.48 -10.88
C GLU A 35 -4.36 -4.98 -10.44
N PHE A 36 -4.67 -4.86 -9.17
CA PHE A 36 -5.98 -5.20 -8.63
C PHE A 36 -7.08 -4.28 -9.19
N ASN A 37 -6.84 -2.97 -9.18
CA ASN A 37 -7.79 -1.97 -9.70
C ASN A 37 -7.99 -2.11 -11.21
N LYS A 38 -6.92 -2.33 -12.00
CA LYS A 38 -7.01 -2.63 -13.44
C LYS A 38 -7.87 -3.85 -13.77
N ARG A 39 -8.09 -4.75 -12.83
CA ARG A 39 -8.94 -5.94 -12.96
C ARG A 39 -10.34 -5.75 -12.38
N GLY A 40 -10.69 -4.53 -12.04
CA GLY A 40 -12.01 -4.15 -11.55
C GLY A 40 -12.17 -4.12 -10.04
N GLY A 41 -11.07 -4.14 -9.30
CA GLY A 41 -11.06 -3.69 -7.91
C GLY A 41 -11.36 -2.20 -7.82
N VAL A 42 -11.82 -1.75 -6.67
CA VAL A 42 -12.26 -0.34 -6.50
C VAL A 42 -11.58 0.35 -5.32
N GLY A 43 -10.60 -0.31 -4.70
CA GLY A 43 -9.91 0.31 -3.58
C GLY A 43 -8.98 -0.63 -2.80
N THR A 44 -8.30 0.00 -1.84
CA THR A 44 -7.32 -0.65 -0.96
C THR A 44 -7.58 -0.29 0.48
N ILE A 45 -7.54 -1.26 1.38
CA ILE A 45 -7.42 -1.04 2.82
C ILE A 45 -5.93 -0.94 3.12
N SER A 46 -5.41 0.29 3.11
CA SER A 46 -4.00 0.60 2.99
C SER A 46 -3.31 0.84 4.33
N VAL A 47 -2.13 0.27 4.51
CA VAL A 47 -1.20 0.63 5.59
C VAL A 47 -0.48 1.93 5.26
N THR A 48 -0.03 2.10 4.03
CA THR A 48 0.71 3.28 3.57
C THR A 48 -0.12 4.57 3.66
N ALA A 49 -1.44 4.49 3.52
CA ALA A 49 -2.32 5.65 3.65
C ALA A 49 -2.27 6.32 5.04
N ASN A 50 -1.78 5.63 6.08
CA ASN A 50 -1.56 6.24 7.40
C ASN A 50 -0.45 7.30 7.40
N ILE A 51 0.49 7.25 6.46
CA ILE A 51 1.64 8.15 6.39
C ILE A 51 1.70 8.93 5.08
N ALA A 52 1.00 8.48 4.03
CA ALA A 52 0.95 9.13 2.72
C ALA A 52 -0.49 9.20 2.18
N PRO A 53 -1.46 9.76 2.95
CA PRO A 53 -2.88 9.70 2.59
C PRO A 53 -3.18 10.38 1.26
N LYS A 54 -2.53 11.53 0.97
CA LYS A 54 -2.74 12.26 -0.28
C LYS A 54 -2.25 11.44 -1.48
N LEU A 55 -1.03 10.92 -1.46
CA LEU A 55 -0.48 10.12 -2.55
C LEU A 55 -1.32 8.86 -2.79
N CYS A 56 -1.74 8.17 -1.73
CA CYS A 56 -2.61 7.00 -1.85
C CYS A 56 -3.98 7.35 -2.41
N SER A 57 -4.57 8.48 -2.00
CA SER A 57 -5.85 8.95 -2.53
C SER A 57 -5.78 9.33 -4.01
N ASP A 58 -4.74 10.07 -4.39
CA ASP A 58 -4.52 10.48 -5.78
C ASP A 58 -4.28 9.25 -6.67
N PHE A 59 -3.40 8.35 -6.24
CA PHE A 59 -3.18 7.06 -6.88
C PHE A 59 -4.49 6.28 -7.06
N GLN A 60 -5.29 6.17 -5.99
CA GLN A 60 -6.51 5.38 -6.03
C GLN A 60 -7.52 5.95 -7.04
N LYS A 61 -7.71 7.27 -7.09
CA LYS A 61 -8.61 7.92 -8.05
C LYS A 61 -8.18 7.67 -9.49
N LEU A 62 -6.89 7.81 -9.78
CA LEU A 62 -6.34 7.64 -11.12
C LEU A 62 -6.34 6.17 -11.56
N SER A 63 -6.06 5.24 -10.63
CA SER A 63 -5.92 3.81 -10.95
C SER A 63 -7.24 3.11 -11.29
N VAL A 64 -8.38 3.70 -10.94
CA VAL A 64 -9.72 3.18 -11.29
C VAL A 64 -10.36 3.93 -12.46
N SER A 65 -9.68 4.94 -13.01
CA SER A 65 -10.14 5.70 -14.17
C SER A 65 -10.17 4.84 -15.44
N ASN A 66 -11.00 5.25 -16.40
CA ASN A 66 -11.00 4.68 -17.75
C ASN A 66 -10.14 5.50 -18.74
N ASP A 67 -9.58 6.63 -18.31
CA ASP A 67 -8.69 7.46 -19.12
C ASP A 67 -7.27 6.93 -19.11
N GLN A 68 -6.64 6.81 -20.28
CA GLN A 68 -5.27 6.28 -20.40
C GLN A 68 -4.23 7.22 -19.82
N ASN A 69 -4.46 8.53 -19.79
CA ASN A 69 -3.56 9.49 -19.16
C ASN A 69 -3.59 9.32 -17.65
N ASP A 70 -4.78 9.16 -17.07
CA ASP A 70 -4.94 8.88 -15.63
C ASP A 70 -4.23 7.58 -15.24
N ILE A 71 -4.40 6.52 -16.02
CA ILE A 71 -3.73 5.23 -15.78
C ILE A 71 -2.20 5.38 -15.87
N SER A 72 -1.69 6.18 -16.81
CA SER A 72 -0.26 6.47 -16.91
C SER A 72 0.27 7.24 -15.70
N GLU A 73 -0.49 8.22 -15.20
CA GLU A 73 -0.14 8.95 -13.97
C GLU A 73 -0.23 8.04 -12.74
N ALA A 74 -1.23 7.16 -12.66
CA ALA A 74 -1.32 6.15 -11.60
C ALA A 74 -0.10 5.23 -11.57
N ASP A 75 0.41 4.79 -12.72
CA ASP A 75 1.63 3.96 -12.82
C ASP A 75 2.87 4.71 -12.28
N LYS A 76 2.96 6.02 -12.53
CA LYS A 76 4.04 6.84 -11.97
C LYS A 76 3.95 6.95 -10.44
N LEU A 77 2.74 7.17 -9.91
CA LEU A 77 2.51 7.22 -8.47
C LEU A 77 2.76 5.86 -7.82
N ASP A 78 2.35 4.76 -8.46
CA ASP A 78 2.63 3.41 -7.98
C ASP A 78 4.14 3.17 -7.83
N LYS A 79 4.94 3.56 -8.84
CA LYS A 79 6.41 3.45 -8.78
C LYS A 79 7.03 4.24 -7.63
N ILE A 80 6.47 5.39 -7.28
CA ILE A 80 6.90 6.20 -6.13
C ILE A 80 6.50 5.51 -4.81
N LEU A 81 5.31 4.91 -4.77
CA LEU A 81 4.74 4.29 -3.58
C LEU A 81 5.33 2.90 -3.28
N GLN A 82 5.75 2.13 -4.28
CA GLN A 82 6.25 0.76 -4.11
C GLN A 82 7.38 0.62 -3.08
N PRO A 83 8.42 1.48 -3.05
CA PRO A 83 9.43 1.44 -1.99
C PRO A 83 8.84 1.71 -0.60
N VAL A 84 7.83 2.59 -0.50
CA VAL A 84 7.16 2.89 0.77
C VAL A 84 6.33 1.69 1.22
N HIS A 85 5.55 1.09 0.33
CA HIS A 85 4.79 -0.13 0.62
C HIS A 85 5.70 -1.23 1.16
N SER A 86 6.81 -1.50 0.47
CA SER A 86 7.78 -2.50 0.89
C SER A 86 8.40 -2.19 2.26
N ALA A 87 8.71 -0.93 2.53
CA ALA A 87 9.29 -0.49 3.80
C ALA A 87 8.31 -0.64 4.98
N MET A 88 6.99 -0.48 4.75
CA MET A 88 5.97 -0.65 5.80
C MET A 88 5.77 -2.10 6.22
N PHE A 89 6.25 -3.05 5.43
CA PHE A 89 6.17 -4.49 5.70
C PHE A 89 7.54 -5.16 5.86
N ILE A 90 8.61 -4.38 6.07
CA ILE A 90 9.96 -4.91 6.29
C ILE A 90 10.04 -5.73 7.58
N GLU A 91 9.17 -5.44 8.54
CA GLU A 91 8.95 -6.17 9.79
C GLU A 91 7.44 -6.28 10.05
N SER A 92 7.07 -6.90 11.18
CA SER A 92 5.65 -7.04 11.55
C SER A 92 4.96 -5.69 11.68
N ASN A 93 3.90 -5.48 10.88
CA ASN A 93 3.02 -4.33 11.04
C ASN A 93 2.31 -4.41 12.42
N PRO A 94 2.15 -3.30 13.17
CA PRO A 94 2.29 -1.89 12.75
C PRO A 94 3.64 -1.24 13.10
N SER A 95 4.68 -1.97 13.52
CA SER A 95 5.91 -1.34 14.00
C SER A 95 6.57 -0.42 12.95
N PRO A 96 6.77 -0.84 11.68
CA PRO A 96 7.37 0.03 10.66
C PRO A 96 6.55 1.28 10.36
N VAL A 97 5.22 1.17 10.22
CA VAL A 97 4.37 2.34 9.93
C VAL A 97 4.32 3.32 11.09
N LYS A 98 4.37 2.84 12.34
CA LYS A 98 4.47 3.71 13.52
C LYS A 98 5.81 4.43 13.59
N TYR A 99 6.90 3.75 13.25
CA TYR A 99 8.20 4.41 13.15
C TYR A 99 8.22 5.47 12.04
N ALA A 100 7.63 5.19 10.88
CA ALA A 100 7.46 6.17 9.81
C ALA A 100 6.64 7.39 10.27
N ALA A 101 5.52 7.17 10.92
CA ALA A 101 4.69 8.22 11.48
C ALA A 101 5.43 9.07 12.54
N LYS A 102 6.29 8.46 13.35
CA LYS A 102 7.18 9.18 14.29
C LYS A 102 8.16 10.07 13.56
N LEU A 103 8.80 9.61 12.49
CA LEU A 103 9.70 10.46 11.68
C LEU A 103 8.99 11.68 11.11
N MET A 104 7.69 11.54 10.81
CA MET A 104 6.82 12.61 10.34
C MET A 104 6.20 13.46 11.49
N SER A 105 6.58 13.22 12.74
CA SER A 105 6.04 13.90 13.93
C SER A 105 4.53 13.74 14.12
N LEU A 106 3.94 12.65 13.62
CA LEU A 106 2.50 12.38 13.73
C LEU A 106 2.13 11.65 15.02
N CYS A 107 2.98 10.74 15.52
CA CYS A 107 2.78 10.01 16.77
C CYS A 107 4.08 9.40 17.28
N ASP A 108 4.05 8.80 18.50
CA ASP A 108 5.15 7.98 19.02
C ASP A 108 5.16 6.58 18.37
N ASP A 109 6.35 5.95 18.32
CA ASP A 109 6.55 4.60 17.77
C ASP A 109 6.28 3.46 18.78
N ALA A 110 5.68 3.79 19.93
CA ALA A 110 5.34 2.80 20.94
C ALA A 110 4.31 1.78 20.44
N VAL A 111 4.58 0.51 20.73
CA VAL A 111 3.69 -0.62 20.43
C VAL A 111 3.45 -1.43 21.70
N ARG A 112 2.34 -2.18 21.77
CA ARG A 112 2.03 -3.07 22.89
C ARG A 112 2.57 -4.47 22.64
N LEU A 113 3.00 -5.14 23.70
CA LEU A 113 3.36 -6.56 23.64
C LEU A 113 2.21 -7.39 23.05
N PRO A 114 2.51 -8.42 22.26
CA PRO A 114 3.82 -9.01 21.96
C PRO A 114 4.63 -8.29 20.87
N LEU A 115 4.12 -7.18 20.31
CA LEU A 115 4.84 -6.40 19.31
C LEU A 115 6.02 -5.65 19.95
N VAL A 116 7.07 -5.47 19.14
CA VAL A 116 8.26 -4.71 19.52
C VAL A 116 8.46 -3.54 18.56
N LYS A 117 9.17 -2.50 19.00
CA LYS A 117 9.54 -1.39 18.14
C LYS A 117 10.38 -1.87 16.95
N THR A 118 10.33 -1.11 15.86
CA THR A 118 11.16 -1.35 14.67
C THR A 118 12.63 -1.43 15.05
N SER A 119 13.31 -2.48 14.53
CA SER A 119 14.73 -2.72 14.77
C SER A 119 15.62 -1.61 14.21
N GLU A 120 16.79 -1.42 14.79
CA GLU A 120 17.78 -0.44 14.31
C GLU A 120 18.21 -0.74 12.86
N SER A 121 18.24 -2.01 12.47
CA SER A 121 18.61 -2.44 11.11
C SER A 121 17.56 -2.08 10.05
N ALA A 122 16.27 -2.02 10.41
CA ALA A 122 15.18 -1.67 9.48
C ALA A 122 14.98 -0.16 9.32
N LYS A 123 15.31 0.64 10.34
CA LYS A 123 15.10 2.09 10.36
C LYS A 123 15.68 2.85 9.16
N PRO A 124 16.93 2.59 8.71
CA PRO A 124 17.49 3.29 7.55
C PRO A 124 16.69 3.05 6.26
N THR A 125 16.21 1.82 6.05
CA THR A 125 15.39 1.48 4.88
C THR A 125 14.07 2.23 4.87
N ILE A 126 13.40 2.31 6.02
CA ILE A 126 12.14 3.07 6.16
C ILE A 126 12.40 4.55 5.89
N LYS A 127 13.41 5.13 6.53
CA LYS A 127 13.76 6.55 6.34
C LYS A 127 14.04 6.86 4.86
N LYS A 128 14.87 6.06 4.20
CA LYS A 128 15.20 6.23 2.77
C LYS A 128 13.96 6.15 1.88
N ALA A 129 13.02 5.26 2.18
CA ALA A 129 11.77 5.15 1.41
C ALA A 129 10.92 6.43 1.52
N LEU A 130 10.80 7.00 2.73
CA LEU A 130 10.08 8.26 2.97
C LEU A 130 10.75 9.45 2.26
N GLU A 131 12.08 9.57 2.34
CA GLU A 131 12.86 10.59 1.64
C GLU A 131 12.68 10.51 0.12
N THR A 132 12.74 9.30 -0.44
CA THR A 132 12.55 9.05 -1.88
C THR A 132 11.16 9.47 -2.35
N ALA A 133 10.13 9.22 -1.53
CA ALA A 133 8.75 9.62 -1.79
C ALA A 133 8.46 11.09 -1.41
N LYS A 134 9.46 11.85 -0.92
CA LYS A 134 9.35 13.24 -0.45
C LYS A 134 8.28 13.43 0.64
N LEU A 135 8.21 12.47 1.55
CA LEU A 135 7.31 12.51 2.70
C LEU A 135 7.98 13.13 3.94
N ILE A 136 9.30 13.14 3.96
CA ILE A 136 10.15 13.84 4.94
C ILE A 136 11.32 14.51 4.23
#